data_0ebe8b9c17b26980d88c326bb6c05618
#
_entry.id   0ebe8b9c17b26980d88c326bb6c05618
#
_cell.length_a   1.000
_cell.length_b   1.000
_cell.length_c   1.000
_cell.angle_alpha   90.00
_cell.angle_beta   90.00
_cell.angle_gamma   90.00
#
_symmetry.space_group_name_H-M   'P 1'
#
loop_
_entity.id
_entity.type
_entity.pdbx_description
1 polymer ?
#
loop_
_entity_poly.entity_id
_entity_poly.type
_entity_poly.pdbx_seq_one_letter_code
_entity_poly.pdbx_strand_id
1 'polypeptide(L)'
;MSIAIKRAYEEPSDDDGYRVLVERLWPRGLKKEAVPLDQWAKELAPTTELRKWFGHDPALWDGFRHRYASELDGLAEYWQPLAERSVRHKVTLIYGAHDEEHNGALVLRDYLQHWLRTHGPA
;
A
#
# COMPACT_ATOMS: atom_id res chain seq x y z
N MET A 1 -9.12 -8.02 -11.52
CA MET A 1 -8.61 -7.28 -10.35
C MET A 1 -7.18 -7.70 -10.10
N SER A 2 -6.28 -6.75 -10.14
CA SER A 2 -4.86 -7.09 -9.98
C SER A 2 -4.18 -6.01 -9.13
N ILE A 3 -3.93 -6.35 -7.86
CA ILE A 3 -3.21 -5.50 -6.93
C ILE A 3 -2.01 -6.29 -6.42
N ALA A 4 -0.81 -5.81 -6.71
CA ALA A 4 0.43 -6.41 -6.26
C ALA A 4 1.12 -5.48 -5.26
N ILE A 5 2.07 -6.00 -4.52
CA ILE A 5 2.96 -5.19 -3.69
C ILE A 5 4.39 -5.42 -4.14
N LYS A 6 5.24 -4.42 -3.99
CA LYS A 6 6.63 -4.50 -4.42
C LYS A 6 7.46 -3.53 -3.58
N ARG A 7 8.65 -3.98 -3.15
CA ARG A 7 9.55 -3.07 -2.44
C ARG A 7 10.12 -2.03 -3.40
N ALA A 8 10.25 -0.81 -2.90
CA ALA A 8 10.82 0.30 -3.68
C ALA A 8 12.25 0.01 -4.16
N TYR A 9 12.94 -0.91 -3.47
CA TYR A 9 14.33 -1.27 -3.77
C TYR A 9 14.45 -2.32 -4.87
N GLU A 10 13.33 -2.92 -5.30
CA GLU A 10 13.33 -3.86 -6.42
C GLU A 10 13.26 -3.12 -7.74
N GLU A 11 13.82 -3.74 -8.78
CA GLU A 11 13.83 -3.16 -10.13
C GLU A 11 12.42 -2.88 -10.64
N PRO A 12 12.16 -1.69 -11.18
CA PRO A 12 10.89 -1.44 -11.86
C PRO A 12 10.71 -2.37 -13.06
N SER A 13 9.46 -2.73 -13.33
CA SER A 13 9.10 -3.60 -14.45
C SER A 13 7.89 -3.05 -15.17
N ASP A 14 7.83 -3.25 -16.48
CA ASP A 14 6.65 -2.88 -17.27
C ASP A 14 5.41 -3.61 -16.77
N ASP A 15 5.60 -4.79 -16.15
CA ASP A 15 4.49 -5.56 -15.60
C ASP A 15 3.91 -4.97 -14.31
N ASP A 16 4.55 -3.95 -13.73
CA ASP A 16 4.06 -3.33 -12.50
C ASP A 16 2.75 -2.56 -12.72
N GLY A 17 2.48 -2.13 -13.95
CA GLY A 17 1.31 -1.32 -14.24
C GLY A 17 1.38 0.05 -13.55
N TYR A 18 0.29 0.43 -12.89
CA TYR A 18 0.19 1.72 -12.19
C TYR A 18 0.92 1.61 -10.85
N ARG A 19 2.02 2.34 -10.71
CA ARG A 19 2.90 2.27 -9.53
C ARG A 19 2.55 3.36 -8.54
N VAL A 20 2.19 2.96 -7.32
CA VAL A 20 1.75 3.88 -6.26
C VAL A 20 2.61 3.69 -5.03
N LEU A 21 3.33 4.72 -4.62
CA LEU A 21 4.06 4.68 -3.35
C LEU A 21 3.08 4.93 -2.21
N VAL A 22 2.97 3.99 -1.29
CA VAL A 22 2.03 4.05 -0.17
C VAL A 22 2.76 4.25 1.16
N GLU A 23 3.75 5.12 1.14
CA GLU A 23 4.56 5.50 2.30
C GLU A 23 4.40 6.99 2.57
N ARG A 24 4.51 7.38 3.83
CA ARG A 24 4.44 8.80 4.19
C ARG A 24 5.74 9.52 3.88
N LEU A 25 6.85 8.79 3.94
CA LEU A 25 8.19 9.32 3.66
C LEU A 25 8.78 8.64 2.43
N TRP A 26 9.66 9.34 1.73
CA TRP A 26 10.39 8.77 0.59
C TRP A 26 11.31 7.63 1.06
N PRO A 27 11.43 6.54 0.30
CA PRO A 27 12.31 5.44 0.66
C PRO A 27 13.76 5.89 0.82
N ARG A 28 14.36 5.55 1.95
CA ARG A 28 15.70 5.99 2.29
C ARG A 28 16.74 5.49 1.27
N GLY A 29 17.61 6.39 0.85
CA GLY A 29 18.74 6.07 -0.02
C GLY A 29 18.41 5.94 -1.50
N LEU A 30 17.17 6.15 -1.91
CA LEU A 30 16.77 6.03 -3.30
C LEU A 30 16.53 7.41 -3.93
N LYS A 31 17.09 7.61 -5.13
CA LYS A 31 16.83 8.80 -5.92
C LYS A 31 15.48 8.67 -6.60
N LYS A 32 14.88 9.80 -6.99
CA LYS A 32 13.58 9.81 -7.69
C LYS A 32 13.63 8.96 -8.96
N GLU A 33 14.70 9.01 -9.69
CA GLU A 33 14.87 8.29 -10.96
C GLU A 33 14.86 6.77 -10.76
N ALA A 34 15.24 6.30 -9.57
CA ALA A 34 15.28 4.87 -9.26
C ALA A 34 13.90 4.31 -8.89
N VAL A 35 12.92 5.19 -8.60
CA VAL A 35 11.59 4.78 -8.17
C VAL A 35 10.55 5.51 -9.02
N PRO A 36 10.36 5.08 -10.27
CA PRO A 36 9.33 5.69 -11.12
C PRO A 36 7.96 5.41 -10.52
N LEU A 37 7.15 6.46 -10.40
CA LEU A 37 5.82 6.38 -9.80
C LEU A 37 4.81 7.07 -10.68
N ASP A 38 3.59 6.53 -10.70
CA ASP A 38 2.43 7.20 -11.25
C ASP A 38 1.74 8.04 -10.18
N GLN A 39 1.92 7.68 -8.91
CA GLN A 39 1.29 8.37 -7.80
C GLN A 39 2.09 8.15 -6.51
N TRP A 40 2.12 9.17 -5.66
CA TRP A 40 2.59 9.04 -4.28
C TRP A 40 1.41 9.30 -3.35
N ALA A 41 0.85 8.23 -2.78
CA ALA A 41 -0.35 8.30 -1.96
C ALA A 41 0.01 8.38 -0.48
N LYS A 42 0.55 9.51 -0.05
CA LYS A 42 0.95 9.73 1.35
C LYS A 42 -0.24 9.54 2.31
N GLU A 43 -1.42 9.96 1.87
CA GLU A 43 -2.65 9.91 2.66
C GLU A 43 -3.05 8.48 3.03
N LEU A 44 -2.60 7.51 2.24
CA LEU A 44 -2.94 6.11 2.47
C LEU A 44 -1.94 5.37 3.36
N ALA A 45 -0.84 6.01 3.73
CA ALA A 45 0.11 5.42 4.66
C ALA A 45 -0.49 5.41 6.07
N PRO A 46 -0.08 4.45 6.92
CA PRO A 46 -0.49 4.50 8.34
C PRO A 46 -0.06 5.81 8.96
N THR A 47 -0.81 6.29 9.95
CA THR A 47 -0.42 7.49 10.69
C THR A 47 0.96 7.28 11.34
N THR A 48 1.63 8.39 11.63
CA THR A 48 2.92 8.35 12.30
C THR A 48 2.81 7.66 13.66
N GLU A 49 1.73 7.91 14.40
CA GLU A 49 1.49 7.27 15.69
C GLU A 49 1.37 5.77 15.55
N LEU A 50 0.59 5.29 14.58
CA LEU A 50 0.41 3.87 14.36
C LEU A 50 1.71 3.20 13.92
N ARG A 51 2.46 3.85 13.04
CA ARG A 51 3.73 3.33 12.57
C ARG A 51 4.73 3.19 13.72
N LYS A 52 4.80 4.18 14.60
CA LYS A 52 5.68 4.13 15.78
C LYS A 52 5.24 3.04 16.76
N TRP A 53 3.94 2.91 16.96
CA TRP A 53 3.41 1.87 17.85
C TRP A 53 3.78 0.48 17.35
N PHE A 54 3.65 0.24 16.05
CA PHE A 54 3.98 -1.05 15.45
C PHE A 54 5.49 -1.34 15.53
N GLY A 55 6.33 -0.37 15.17
CA GLY A 55 7.79 -0.46 15.28
C GLY A 55 8.40 -1.68 14.60
N HIS A 56 7.76 -2.18 13.52
CA HIS A 56 8.20 -3.40 12.81
C HIS A 56 8.27 -4.63 13.71
N ASP A 57 7.46 -4.67 14.76
CA ASP A 57 7.41 -5.80 15.69
C ASP A 57 6.33 -6.80 15.24
N PRO A 58 6.72 -8.00 14.74
CA PRO A 58 5.73 -8.98 14.28
C PRO A 58 4.73 -9.42 15.35
N ALA A 59 5.10 -9.30 16.64
CA ALA A 59 4.18 -9.62 17.74
C ALA A 59 2.98 -8.67 17.77
N LEU A 60 3.12 -7.46 17.21
CA LEU A 60 2.05 -6.46 17.14
C LEU A 60 1.30 -6.48 15.81
N TRP A 61 1.57 -7.46 14.95
CA TRP A 61 1.03 -7.51 13.59
C TRP A 61 -0.50 -7.49 13.54
N ASP A 62 -1.15 -8.34 14.34
CA ASP A 62 -2.62 -8.38 14.33
C ASP A 62 -3.23 -7.05 14.77
N GLY A 63 -2.67 -6.44 15.82
CA GLY A 63 -3.11 -5.12 16.26
C GLY A 63 -2.88 -4.06 15.21
N PHE A 64 -1.74 -4.10 14.54
CA PHE A 64 -1.43 -3.17 13.47
C PHE A 64 -2.45 -3.28 12.32
N ARG A 65 -2.75 -4.49 11.87
CA ARG A 65 -3.73 -4.71 10.81
C ARG A 65 -5.08 -4.11 11.17
N HIS A 66 -5.57 -4.38 12.39
CA HIS A 66 -6.86 -3.86 12.84
C HIS A 66 -6.87 -2.34 12.92
N ARG A 67 -5.82 -1.76 13.47
CA ARG A 67 -5.74 -0.31 13.63
C ARG A 67 -5.61 0.41 12.29
N TYR A 68 -4.81 -0.15 11.38
CA TYR A 68 -4.65 0.46 10.06
C TYR A 68 -5.95 0.35 9.25
N ALA A 69 -6.65 -0.80 9.31
CA ALA A 69 -7.95 -0.94 8.66
C ALA A 69 -8.94 0.12 9.16
N SER A 70 -8.94 0.39 10.47
CA SER A 70 -9.79 1.45 11.03
C SER A 70 -9.43 2.82 10.47
N GLU A 71 -8.15 3.11 10.29
CA GLU A 71 -7.73 4.37 9.66
C GLU A 71 -8.22 4.44 8.23
N LEU A 72 -8.10 3.34 7.49
CA LEU A 72 -8.51 3.28 6.08
C LEU A 72 -10.02 3.46 5.92
N ASP A 73 -10.82 3.05 6.89
CA ASP A 73 -12.28 3.24 6.83
C ASP A 73 -12.65 4.72 6.68
N GLY A 74 -11.82 5.63 7.16
CA GLY A 74 -12.05 7.06 7.02
C GLY A 74 -11.38 7.69 5.80
N LEU A 75 -10.75 6.89 4.93
CA LEU A 75 -9.94 7.40 3.82
C LEU A 75 -10.42 6.91 2.44
N ALA A 76 -11.71 6.55 2.33
CA ALA A 76 -12.24 5.99 1.09
C ALA A 76 -12.02 6.90 -0.13
N GLU A 77 -12.09 8.21 0.05
CA GLU A 77 -11.85 9.14 -1.05
C GLU A 77 -10.46 8.98 -1.68
N TYR A 78 -9.49 8.46 -0.91
CA TYR A 78 -8.12 8.26 -1.38
C TYR A 78 -7.89 6.85 -1.93
N TRP A 79 -8.47 5.81 -1.32
CA TRP A 79 -8.19 4.44 -1.77
C TRP A 79 -9.22 3.90 -2.78
N GLN A 80 -10.45 4.41 -2.78
CA GLN A 80 -11.47 3.88 -3.69
C GLN A 80 -11.10 4.03 -5.16
N PRO A 81 -10.53 5.18 -5.60
CA PRO A 81 -10.09 5.29 -6.99
C PRO A 81 -9.02 4.25 -7.38
N LEU A 82 -8.14 3.90 -6.45
CA LEU A 82 -7.13 2.86 -6.70
C LEU A 82 -7.78 1.48 -6.83
N ALA A 83 -8.73 1.17 -5.95
CA ALA A 83 -9.46 -0.09 -6.02
C ALA A 83 -10.19 -0.22 -7.35
N GLU A 84 -10.87 0.84 -7.78
CA GLU A 84 -11.59 0.85 -9.04
C GLU A 84 -10.65 0.71 -10.24
N ARG A 85 -9.50 1.37 -10.20
CA ARG A 85 -8.49 1.26 -11.26
C ARG A 85 -8.02 -0.18 -11.41
N SER A 86 -7.84 -0.90 -10.29
CA SER A 86 -7.32 -2.27 -10.31
C SER A 86 -8.25 -3.27 -10.99
N VAL A 87 -9.50 -2.90 -11.22
CA VAL A 87 -10.45 -3.75 -11.94
C VAL A 87 -10.04 -3.92 -13.39
N ARG A 88 -9.48 -2.88 -14.00
CA ARG A 88 -9.11 -2.86 -15.42
C ARG A 88 -7.62 -2.86 -15.68
N HIS A 89 -6.83 -2.34 -14.74
CA HIS A 89 -5.39 -2.20 -14.90
C HIS A 89 -4.68 -2.73 -13.66
N LYS A 90 -3.51 -3.30 -13.84
CA LYS A 90 -2.71 -3.73 -12.70
C LYS A 90 -2.27 -2.52 -11.89
N VAL A 91 -2.38 -2.61 -10.57
CA VAL A 91 -1.88 -1.61 -9.63
C VAL A 91 -0.84 -2.29 -8.75
N THR A 92 0.32 -1.67 -8.60
CA THR A 92 1.37 -2.16 -7.72
C THR A 92 1.61 -1.14 -6.61
N LEU A 93 1.41 -1.57 -5.38
CA LEU A 93 1.64 -0.75 -4.19
C LEU A 93 3.12 -0.86 -3.81
N ILE A 94 3.82 0.27 -3.85
CA ILE A 94 5.26 0.32 -3.58
C ILE A 94 5.48 0.68 -2.12
N TYR A 95 6.37 -0.05 -1.45
CA TYR A 95 6.67 0.18 -0.03
C TYR A 95 8.16 0.04 0.25
N GLY A 96 8.60 0.51 1.44
CA GLY A 96 10.00 0.55 1.81
C GLY A 96 10.46 -0.46 2.86
N ALA A 97 9.53 -1.09 3.58
CA ALA A 97 9.89 -2.00 4.67
C ALA A 97 10.71 -3.19 4.18
N HIS A 98 11.63 -3.67 5.02
CA HIS A 98 12.39 -4.90 4.72
C HIS A 98 11.53 -6.14 4.85
N ASP A 99 10.59 -6.13 5.80
CA ASP A 99 9.74 -7.29 6.06
C ASP A 99 8.65 -7.38 5.00
N GLU A 100 8.71 -8.40 4.17
CA GLU A 100 7.76 -8.60 3.07
C GLU A 100 6.44 -9.23 3.55
N GLU A 101 6.42 -9.74 4.78
CA GLU A 101 5.25 -10.42 5.35
C GLU A 101 4.50 -9.55 6.36
N HIS A 102 5.10 -8.47 6.86
CA HIS A 102 4.51 -7.61 7.89
C HIS A 102 4.73 -6.14 7.54
N ASN A 103 3.96 -5.65 6.59
CA ASN A 103 4.09 -4.25 6.14
C ASN A 103 2.73 -3.66 5.79
N GLY A 104 2.68 -2.32 5.75
CA GLY A 104 1.43 -1.61 5.48
C GLY A 104 0.86 -1.86 4.09
N ALA A 105 1.72 -2.03 3.08
CA ALA A 105 1.24 -2.27 1.72
C ALA A 105 0.45 -3.57 1.63
N LEU A 106 0.87 -4.60 2.38
CA LEU A 106 0.17 -5.87 2.42
C LEU A 106 -1.23 -5.71 3.02
N VAL A 107 -1.35 -4.95 4.10
CA VAL A 107 -2.64 -4.67 4.73
C VAL A 107 -3.54 -3.90 3.77
N LEU A 108 -3.01 -2.87 3.12
CA LEU A 108 -3.77 -2.06 2.17
C LEU A 108 -4.25 -2.92 1.01
N ARG A 109 -3.38 -3.75 0.44
CA ARG A 109 -3.79 -4.66 -0.64
C ARG A 109 -4.95 -5.54 -0.20
N ASP A 110 -4.84 -6.17 0.96
CA ASP A 110 -5.89 -7.07 1.45
C ASP A 110 -7.19 -6.31 1.72
N TYR A 111 -7.09 -5.08 2.24
CA TYR A 111 -8.23 -4.22 2.49
C TYR A 111 -8.97 -3.90 1.17
N LEU A 112 -8.22 -3.50 0.14
CA LEU A 112 -8.81 -3.16 -1.16
C LEU A 112 -9.42 -4.40 -1.83
N GLN A 113 -8.74 -5.54 -1.75
CA GLN A 113 -9.25 -6.77 -2.33
C GLN A 113 -10.54 -7.21 -1.65
N HIS A 114 -10.62 -7.07 -0.34
CA HIS A 114 -11.85 -7.39 0.40
C HIS A 114 -13.01 -6.48 -0.03
N TRP A 115 -12.75 -5.17 -0.13
CA TRP A 115 -13.78 -4.22 -0.58
C TRP A 115 -14.27 -4.56 -1.97
N LEU A 116 -13.36 -4.91 -2.88
CA LEU A 116 -13.72 -5.26 -4.26
C LEU A 116 -14.60 -6.51 -4.33
N ARG A 117 -14.34 -7.50 -3.47
CA ARG A 117 -15.16 -8.71 -3.42
C ARG A 117 -16.59 -8.42 -2.98
N THR A 118 -16.78 -7.41 -2.14
CA THR A 118 -18.10 -7.09 -1.57
C THR A 118 -18.80 -5.93 -2.28
N HIS A 119 -18.07 -5.04 -2.95
CA HIS A 119 -18.60 -3.83 -3.57
C HIS A 119 -18.21 -3.65 -5.04
N GLY A 120 -17.31 -4.49 -5.54
CA GLY A 120 -16.85 -4.38 -6.92
C GLY A 120 -17.88 -4.83 -7.93
N PRO A 121 -17.57 -4.68 -9.23
CA PRO A 121 -18.46 -5.14 -10.29
C PRO A 121 -18.65 -6.64 -10.20
N ALA A 122 -19.88 -7.08 -10.51
CA ALA A 122 -20.21 -8.49 -10.50
C ALA A 122 -19.49 -9.25 -11.62
#